data_9e7fdbc8452dfd8aef2943a5ffee8f17
#
_entry.id   9e7fdbc8452dfd8aef2943a5ffee8f17
#
_cell.length_a   1.000
_cell.length_b   1.000
_cell.length_c   1.000
_cell.angle_alpha   90.00
_cell.angle_beta   90.00
_cell.angle_gamma   90.00
#
_symmetry.space_group_name_H-M   'P 1'
#
loop_
_entity.id
_entity.type
_entity.pdbx_description
1 polymer ?
#
loop_
_entity_poly.entity_id
_entity_poly.type
_entity_poly.pdbx_seq_one_letter_code
_entity_poly.pdbx_strand_id
1 'polypeptide(L)'
;AGKPAVVATQMLESMIHSTTPTRAESSDVATAVYDGADAVMLSAETAIGEFPIETVSMMDRIVKRVEIDSHYREITDYRRREPENTAADAITAAARQIAQTVFAAAIVTFSTSGSTTMRAARERPTVPILGLTPKKSIARRLALVWGIHSVVTPDLKRFNEMVEVAAEAAINQEFASDDD
;
A
#
# COMPACT_ATOMS: atom_id res chain seq x y z
N ALA A 1 9.04 6.93 -11.26
CA ALA A 1 9.93 5.80 -11.53
C ALA A 1 9.39 4.44 -11.05
N GLY A 2 8.31 4.39 -10.26
CA GLY A 2 7.68 3.15 -9.80
C GLY A 2 8.56 2.27 -8.89
N LYS A 3 9.56 2.86 -8.24
CA LYS A 3 10.33 2.20 -7.18
C LYS A 3 9.75 2.59 -5.83
N PRO A 4 9.60 1.65 -4.90
CA PRO A 4 9.17 1.97 -3.53
C PRO A 4 10.10 2.97 -2.87
N ALA A 5 9.52 3.94 -2.17
CA ALA A 5 10.23 4.94 -1.39
C ALA A 5 9.95 4.72 0.10
N VAL A 6 11.01 4.47 0.87
CA VAL A 6 10.92 4.36 2.32
C VAL A 6 11.54 5.61 2.93
N VAL A 7 10.78 6.34 3.74
CA VAL A 7 11.31 7.47 4.51
C VAL A 7 11.87 6.95 5.83
N ALA A 8 13.18 7.05 5.97
CA ALA A 8 13.97 6.46 7.05
C ALA A 8 14.70 7.53 7.88
N THR A 9 14.16 8.74 7.95
CA THR A 9 14.63 9.80 8.82
C THR A 9 14.09 9.63 10.25
N GLN A 10 14.55 10.45 11.19
CA GLN A 10 13.95 10.51 12.53
C GLN A 10 12.50 10.96 12.43
N MET A 11 11.57 10.07 12.78
CA MET A 11 10.14 10.31 12.61
C MET A 11 9.46 10.72 13.92
N LEU A 12 9.57 9.90 14.97
CA LEU A 12 8.92 10.09 16.27
C LEU A 12 9.96 9.97 17.40
N GLU A 13 11.13 10.55 17.24
CA GLU A 13 12.32 10.36 18.12
C GLU A 13 12.02 10.67 19.60
N SER A 14 11.20 11.69 19.87
CA SER A 14 10.81 12.00 21.25
C SER A 14 10.08 10.86 21.95
N MET A 15 9.46 9.96 21.19
CA MET A 15 8.75 8.80 21.72
C MET A 15 9.70 7.68 22.19
N ILE A 16 11.01 7.83 22.07
CA ILE A 16 11.96 6.96 22.76
C ILE A 16 11.70 7.02 24.28
N HIS A 17 11.38 8.23 24.81
CA HIS A 17 11.19 8.50 26.24
C HIS A 17 9.82 9.14 26.57
N SER A 18 8.94 9.30 25.59
CA SER A 18 7.62 9.92 25.76
C SER A 18 6.53 9.05 25.14
N THR A 19 5.36 9.05 25.73
CA THR A 19 4.16 8.36 25.17
C THR A 19 3.50 9.13 24.03
N THR A 20 3.92 10.36 23.76
CA THR A 20 3.36 11.22 22.71
C THR A 20 4.46 11.96 21.96
N PRO A 21 4.35 12.13 20.64
CA PRO A 21 5.32 12.86 19.84
C PRO A 21 5.14 14.37 19.99
N THR A 22 6.13 15.10 19.56
CA THR A 22 6.02 16.54 19.34
C THR A 22 5.12 16.85 18.12
N ARG A 23 4.65 18.11 18.04
CA ARG A 23 3.87 18.57 16.86
C ARG A 23 4.68 18.52 15.57
N ALA A 24 5.97 18.82 15.64
CA ALA A 24 6.87 18.79 14.49
C ALA A 24 7.00 17.38 13.94
N GLU A 25 7.29 16.39 14.80
CA GLU A 25 7.40 14.98 14.41
C GLU A 25 6.11 14.44 13.78
N SER A 26 4.95 14.78 14.37
CA SER A 26 3.66 14.39 13.78
C SER A 26 3.46 15.00 12.38
N SER A 27 3.90 16.25 12.17
CA SER A 27 3.86 16.92 10.87
C SER A 27 4.83 16.27 9.88
N ASP A 28 6.01 15.85 10.32
CA ASP A 28 7.03 15.22 9.46
C ASP A 28 6.52 13.87 8.93
N VAL A 29 5.91 13.04 9.78
CA VAL A 29 5.25 11.80 9.35
C VAL A 29 4.14 12.10 8.36
N ALA A 30 3.26 13.04 8.64
CA ALA A 30 2.17 13.42 7.76
C ALA A 30 2.70 13.91 6.40
N THR A 31 3.74 14.74 6.39
CA THR A 31 4.38 15.25 5.17
C THR A 31 4.96 14.10 4.33
N ALA A 32 5.63 13.14 4.95
CA ALA A 32 6.15 11.96 4.24
C ALA A 32 5.05 11.19 3.52
N VAL A 33 3.88 11.03 4.15
CA VAL A 33 2.72 10.37 3.54
C VAL A 33 2.13 11.21 2.41
N TYR A 34 1.93 12.53 2.62
CA TYR A 34 1.47 13.45 1.57
C TYR A 34 2.42 13.49 0.37
N ASP A 35 3.72 13.33 0.60
CA ASP A 35 4.72 13.27 -0.47
C ASP A 35 4.73 11.95 -1.23
N GLY A 36 3.94 10.98 -0.78
CA GLY A 36 3.72 9.71 -1.47
C GLY A 36 4.76 8.64 -1.12
N ALA A 37 5.31 8.65 0.09
CA ALA A 37 6.10 7.54 0.59
C ALA A 37 5.32 6.22 0.52
N ASP A 38 6.00 5.14 0.23
CA ASP A 38 5.41 3.79 0.28
C ASP A 38 5.46 3.21 1.69
N ALA A 39 6.46 3.61 2.47
CA ALA A 39 6.58 3.25 3.88
C ALA A 39 7.31 4.34 4.67
N VAL A 40 7.01 4.44 5.96
CA VAL A 40 7.74 5.22 6.94
C VAL A 40 8.38 4.27 7.93
N MET A 41 9.59 4.60 8.41
CA MET A 41 10.37 3.71 9.26
C MET A 41 10.52 4.31 10.66
N LEU A 42 10.35 3.46 11.67
CA LEU A 42 10.79 3.71 13.04
C LEU A 42 12.10 2.97 13.26
N SER A 43 12.95 3.50 14.12
CA SER A 43 14.30 3.00 14.39
C SER A 43 14.51 2.81 15.90
N ALA A 44 15.18 3.75 16.54
CA ALA A 44 15.45 3.71 17.98
C ALA A 44 14.16 3.68 18.82
N GLU A 45 13.12 4.33 18.34
CA GLU A 45 11.80 4.42 18.97
C GLU A 45 11.20 3.04 19.29
N THR A 46 11.45 2.06 18.41
CA THR A 46 10.97 0.68 18.58
C THR A 46 12.05 -0.29 19.00
N ALA A 47 13.35 0.04 18.77
CA ALA A 47 14.45 -0.87 19.07
C ALA A 47 14.94 -0.75 20.53
N ILE A 48 14.96 0.45 21.08
CA ILE A 48 15.45 0.75 22.43
C ILE A 48 14.53 1.68 23.22
N GLY A 49 13.46 2.18 22.61
CA GLY A 49 12.50 3.09 23.24
C GLY A 49 11.70 2.42 24.36
N GLU A 50 11.21 3.23 25.28
CA GLU A 50 10.41 2.82 26.43
C GLU A 50 8.94 2.52 26.03
N PHE A 51 8.48 3.08 24.91
CA PHE A 51 7.08 3.04 24.44
C PHE A 51 6.92 2.52 23.01
N PRO A 52 7.45 1.34 22.65
CA PRO A 52 7.48 0.87 21.25
C PRO A 52 6.07 0.62 20.67
N ILE A 53 5.13 0.13 21.47
CA ILE A 53 3.76 -0.16 21.02
C ILE A 53 3.00 1.14 20.76
N GLU A 54 3.10 2.09 21.66
CA GLU A 54 2.49 3.42 21.55
C GLU A 54 3.04 4.16 20.33
N THR A 55 4.34 4.03 20.07
CA THR A 55 5.00 4.66 18.93
C THR A 55 4.48 4.11 17.61
N VAL A 56 4.39 2.79 17.46
CA VAL A 56 3.81 2.17 16.25
C VAL A 56 2.33 2.56 16.10
N SER A 57 1.58 2.54 17.20
CA SER A 57 0.17 2.94 17.18
C SER A 57 -0.02 4.41 16.80
N MET A 58 0.88 5.29 17.25
CA MET A 58 0.85 6.70 16.88
C MET A 58 1.17 6.89 15.40
N MET A 59 2.20 6.22 14.89
CA MET A 59 2.55 6.24 13.47
C MET A 59 1.36 5.80 12.61
N ASP A 60 0.74 4.67 12.93
CA ASP A 60 -0.44 4.15 12.23
C ASP A 60 -1.60 5.15 12.23
N ARG A 61 -1.88 5.79 13.36
CA ARG A 61 -2.92 6.81 13.48
C ARG A 61 -2.66 8.02 12.60
N ILE A 62 -1.41 8.50 12.53
CA ILE A 62 -1.05 9.63 11.66
C ILE A 62 -1.23 9.25 10.19
N VAL A 63 -0.70 8.09 9.78
CA VAL A 63 -0.81 7.58 8.41
C VAL A 63 -2.28 7.47 8.01
N LYS A 64 -3.09 6.76 8.78
CA LYS A 64 -4.52 6.60 8.53
C LYS A 64 -5.26 7.94 8.43
N ARG A 65 -4.92 8.89 9.31
CA ARG A 65 -5.56 10.22 9.30
C ARG A 65 -5.25 11.00 8.03
N VAL A 66 -4.02 10.89 7.51
CA VAL A 66 -3.64 11.52 6.24
C VAL A 66 -4.32 10.84 5.06
N GLU A 67 -4.34 9.51 5.01
CA GLU A 67 -4.88 8.75 3.87
C GLU A 67 -6.39 8.94 3.67
N ILE A 68 -7.16 9.23 4.74
CA ILE A 68 -8.60 9.55 4.64
C ILE A 68 -8.87 11.03 4.34
N ASP A 69 -7.86 11.88 4.31
CA ASP A 69 -8.01 13.30 4.02
C ASP A 69 -8.30 13.51 2.53
N SER A 70 -9.30 14.33 2.21
CA SER A 70 -9.65 14.68 0.82
C SER A 70 -8.47 15.32 0.08
N HIS A 71 -7.69 16.15 0.77
CA HIS A 71 -6.53 16.82 0.21
C HIS A 71 -5.41 15.82 -0.20
N TYR A 72 -5.24 14.72 0.53
CA TYR A 72 -4.33 13.65 0.13
C TYR A 72 -4.71 13.08 -1.25
N ARG A 73 -6.01 12.88 -1.49
CA ARG A 73 -6.52 12.39 -2.78
C ARG A 73 -6.27 13.40 -3.90
N GLU A 74 -6.56 14.67 -3.67
CA GLU A 74 -6.30 15.74 -4.64
C GLU A 74 -4.82 15.81 -5.02
N ILE A 75 -3.92 15.78 -4.04
CA ILE A 75 -2.46 15.77 -4.28
C ILE A 75 -2.04 14.54 -5.06
N THR A 76 -2.54 13.37 -4.69
CA THR A 76 -2.21 12.09 -5.33
C THR A 76 -2.67 12.08 -6.78
N ASP A 77 -3.89 12.55 -7.05
CA ASP A 77 -4.44 12.64 -8.40
C ASP A 77 -3.70 13.68 -9.26
N TYR A 78 -3.35 14.82 -8.69
CA TYR A 78 -2.56 15.85 -9.38
C TYR A 78 -1.14 15.39 -9.74
N ARG A 79 -0.49 14.65 -8.83
CA ARG A 79 0.87 14.12 -9.02
C ARG A 79 0.92 12.87 -9.89
N ARG A 80 -0.24 12.34 -10.30
CA ARG A 80 -0.31 11.14 -11.14
C ARG A 80 0.37 11.41 -12.48
N ARG A 81 1.28 10.52 -12.84
CA ARG A 81 1.93 10.55 -14.16
C ARG A 81 1.03 9.90 -15.21
N GLU A 82 1.10 10.40 -16.42
CA GLU A 82 0.49 9.69 -17.54
C GLU A 82 1.08 8.28 -17.66
N PRO A 83 0.24 7.28 -17.98
CA PRO A 83 0.73 5.93 -18.25
C PRO A 83 1.77 5.94 -19.38
N GLU A 84 2.79 5.11 -19.24
CA GLU A 84 3.71 4.87 -20.34
C GLU A 84 2.96 4.26 -21.53
N ASN A 85 3.43 4.46 -22.75
CA ASN A 85 2.81 3.91 -23.96
C ASN A 85 3.01 2.38 -24.06
N THR A 86 2.55 1.67 -23.07
CA THR A 86 2.58 0.20 -22.97
C THR A 86 1.22 -0.36 -22.59
N ALA A 87 0.88 -1.54 -23.10
CA ALA A 87 -0.37 -2.21 -22.74
C ALA A 87 -0.47 -2.46 -21.22
N ALA A 88 0.65 -2.80 -20.57
CA ALA A 88 0.67 -3.07 -19.14
C ALA A 88 0.31 -1.84 -18.31
N ASP A 89 0.82 -0.67 -18.67
CA ASP A 89 0.52 0.57 -17.96
C ASP A 89 -0.91 1.06 -18.26
N ALA A 90 -1.36 0.94 -19.51
CA ALA A 90 -2.74 1.27 -19.89
C ALA A 90 -3.76 0.42 -19.12
N ILE A 91 -3.50 -0.90 -18.98
CA ILE A 91 -4.38 -1.82 -18.24
C ILE A 91 -4.43 -1.45 -16.75
N THR A 92 -3.30 -1.14 -16.12
CA THR A 92 -3.29 -0.80 -14.68
C THR A 92 -3.94 0.55 -14.40
N ALA A 93 -3.79 1.52 -15.30
CA ALA A 93 -4.50 2.80 -15.22
C ALA A 93 -6.02 2.61 -15.39
N ALA A 94 -6.44 1.76 -16.35
CA ALA A 94 -7.84 1.41 -16.55
C ALA A 94 -8.41 0.66 -15.33
N ALA A 95 -7.67 -0.29 -14.76
CA ALA A 95 -8.10 -1.03 -13.58
C ALA A 95 -8.38 -0.09 -12.38
N ARG A 96 -7.54 0.92 -12.14
CA ARG A 96 -7.81 1.95 -11.14
C ARG A 96 -9.14 2.68 -11.42
N GLN A 97 -9.33 3.14 -12.65
CA GLN A 97 -10.53 3.87 -13.03
C GLN A 97 -11.79 3.01 -12.91
N ILE A 98 -11.72 1.75 -13.34
CA ILE A 98 -12.82 0.78 -13.23
C ILE A 98 -13.15 0.57 -11.76
N ALA A 99 -12.15 0.23 -10.93
CA ALA A 99 -12.36 -0.02 -9.51
C ALA A 99 -13.04 1.15 -8.80
N GLN A 100 -12.67 2.38 -9.13
CA GLN A 100 -13.29 3.59 -8.59
C GLN A 100 -14.74 3.76 -9.09
N THR A 101 -15.02 3.45 -10.36
CA THR A 101 -16.32 3.66 -10.97
C THR A 101 -17.35 2.64 -10.49
N VAL A 102 -16.95 1.38 -10.32
CA VAL A 102 -17.84 0.28 -9.90
C VAL A 102 -17.82 0.05 -8.39
N PHE A 103 -17.06 0.85 -7.62
CA PHE A 103 -16.87 0.69 -6.18
C PHE A 103 -16.36 -0.71 -5.81
N ALA A 104 -15.38 -1.21 -6.57
CA ALA A 104 -14.82 -2.54 -6.32
C ALA A 104 -14.21 -2.65 -4.91
N ALA A 105 -14.32 -3.82 -4.30
CA ALA A 105 -13.77 -4.11 -2.98
C ALA A 105 -12.22 -4.11 -3.00
N ALA A 106 -11.62 -4.63 -4.06
CA ALA A 106 -10.16 -4.68 -4.24
C ALA A 106 -9.76 -4.77 -5.72
N ILE A 107 -8.50 -4.47 -6.01
CA ILE A 107 -7.86 -4.81 -7.30
C ILE A 107 -6.98 -6.03 -7.07
N VAL A 108 -7.28 -7.14 -7.74
CA VAL A 108 -6.46 -8.35 -7.65
C VAL A 108 -5.49 -8.41 -8.83
N THR A 109 -4.24 -8.71 -8.54
CA THR A 109 -3.18 -8.85 -9.55
C THR A 109 -2.43 -10.17 -9.37
N PHE A 110 -2.14 -10.86 -10.47
CA PHE A 110 -1.25 -12.02 -10.49
C PHE A 110 0.10 -11.62 -11.08
N SER A 111 1.19 -11.90 -10.36
CA SER A 111 2.52 -11.54 -10.83
C SER A 111 3.62 -12.43 -10.29
N THR A 112 4.34 -13.11 -11.17
CA THR A 112 5.51 -13.93 -10.80
C THR A 112 6.73 -13.07 -10.42
N SER A 113 6.84 -11.86 -10.96
CA SER A 113 7.94 -10.91 -10.67
C SER A 113 7.55 -9.78 -9.73
N GLY A 114 6.27 -9.58 -9.50
CA GLY A 114 5.70 -8.43 -8.77
C GLY A 114 5.51 -7.17 -9.62
N SER A 115 5.89 -7.19 -10.90
CA SER A 115 5.88 -5.98 -11.73
C SER A 115 4.48 -5.43 -11.99
N THR A 116 3.50 -6.29 -12.25
CA THR A 116 2.09 -5.88 -12.46
C THR A 116 1.52 -5.25 -11.19
N THR A 117 1.75 -5.88 -10.04
CA THR A 117 1.29 -5.38 -8.74
C THR A 117 1.92 -4.03 -8.41
N MET A 118 3.23 -3.86 -8.66
CA MET A 118 3.90 -2.56 -8.47
C MET A 118 3.38 -1.47 -9.41
N ARG A 119 3.02 -1.82 -10.65
CA ARG A 119 2.38 -0.86 -11.56
C ARG A 119 0.99 -0.44 -11.06
N ALA A 120 0.18 -1.38 -10.58
CA ALA A 120 -1.11 -1.07 -9.99
C ALA A 120 -0.97 -0.14 -8.77
N ALA A 121 0.01 -0.40 -7.88
CA ALA A 121 0.28 0.46 -6.72
C ALA A 121 0.73 1.87 -7.10
N ARG A 122 1.48 2.03 -8.19
CA ARG A 122 1.88 3.33 -8.72
C ARG A 122 0.69 4.22 -9.09
N GLU A 123 -0.40 3.63 -9.50
CA GLU A 123 -1.64 4.35 -9.82
C GLU A 123 -2.37 4.85 -8.56
N ARG A 124 -1.96 4.45 -7.36
CA ARG A 124 -2.56 4.88 -6.07
C ARG A 124 -4.09 4.75 -6.07
N PRO A 125 -4.67 3.56 -6.33
CA PRO A 125 -6.12 3.37 -6.33
C PRO A 125 -6.74 3.68 -4.97
N THR A 126 -8.04 3.90 -4.94
CA THR A 126 -8.80 4.13 -3.70
C THR A 126 -9.10 2.84 -2.94
N VAL A 127 -8.92 1.71 -3.59
CA VAL A 127 -9.16 0.37 -3.05
C VAL A 127 -7.84 -0.37 -2.85
N PRO A 128 -7.77 -1.33 -1.92
CA PRO A 128 -6.58 -2.13 -1.70
C PRO A 128 -6.19 -2.95 -2.94
N ILE A 129 -4.90 -3.26 -3.05
CA ILE A 129 -4.37 -4.12 -4.10
C ILE A 129 -3.99 -5.45 -3.48
N LEU A 130 -4.66 -6.52 -3.91
CA LEU A 130 -4.32 -7.88 -3.52
C LEU A 130 -3.34 -8.47 -4.54
N GLY A 131 -2.09 -8.62 -4.13
CA GLY A 131 -1.01 -9.10 -4.99
C GLY A 131 -0.78 -10.60 -4.83
N LEU A 132 -1.24 -11.41 -5.78
CA LEU A 132 -1.09 -12.86 -5.76
C LEU A 132 0.18 -13.28 -6.51
N THR A 133 1.03 -14.08 -5.88
CA THR A 133 2.30 -14.52 -6.45
C THR A 133 2.69 -15.92 -5.97
N PRO A 134 3.27 -16.78 -6.85
CA PRO A 134 3.76 -18.08 -6.42
C PRO A 134 5.10 -18.00 -5.66
N LYS A 135 5.73 -16.83 -5.61
CA LYS A 135 7.07 -16.67 -5.04
C LYS A 135 7.04 -15.92 -3.71
N LYS A 136 7.32 -16.60 -2.61
CA LYS A 136 7.41 -16.03 -1.26
C LYS A 136 8.38 -14.83 -1.17
N SER A 137 9.49 -14.86 -1.92
CA SER A 137 10.45 -13.74 -1.97
C SER A 137 9.85 -12.48 -2.60
N ILE A 138 8.96 -12.64 -3.60
CA ILE A 138 8.25 -11.53 -4.24
C ILE A 138 7.18 -10.98 -3.29
N ALA A 139 6.38 -11.86 -2.65
CA ALA A 139 5.39 -11.43 -1.68
C ALA A 139 6.04 -10.57 -0.56
N ARG A 140 7.16 -11.03 0.00
CA ARG A 140 7.91 -10.28 1.01
C ARG A 140 8.42 -8.92 0.53
N ARG A 141 8.86 -8.83 -0.72
CA ARG A 141 9.31 -7.56 -1.30
C ARG A 141 8.14 -6.59 -1.53
N LEU A 142 7.00 -7.10 -1.94
CA LEU A 142 5.80 -6.30 -2.17
C LEU A 142 5.21 -5.72 -0.87
N ALA A 143 5.49 -6.31 0.28
CA ALA A 143 5.04 -5.80 1.58
C ALA A 143 5.56 -4.39 1.92
N LEU A 144 6.61 -3.91 1.23
CA LEU A 144 7.14 -2.55 1.36
C LEU A 144 6.51 -1.54 0.39
N VAL A 145 5.55 -1.96 -0.40
CA VAL A 145 4.91 -1.11 -1.42
C VAL A 145 3.53 -0.69 -0.94
N TRP A 146 3.25 0.58 -1.02
CA TRP A 146 1.99 1.17 -0.59
C TRP A 146 0.77 0.46 -1.19
N GLY A 147 -0.24 0.25 -0.37
CA GLY A 147 -1.55 -0.26 -0.78
C GLY A 147 -1.57 -1.73 -1.22
N ILE A 148 -0.45 -2.45 -1.11
CA ILE A 148 -0.38 -3.86 -1.49
C ILE A 148 -0.50 -4.76 -0.27
N HIS A 149 -1.46 -5.67 -0.34
CA HIS A 149 -1.49 -6.89 0.49
C HIS A 149 -1.09 -8.07 -0.39
N SER A 150 -0.03 -8.79 -0.03
CA SER A 150 0.50 -9.86 -0.88
C SER A 150 0.23 -11.25 -0.31
N VAL A 151 -0.29 -12.14 -1.16
CA VAL A 151 -0.61 -13.52 -0.80
C VAL A 151 0.19 -14.48 -1.68
N VAL A 152 0.74 -15.52 -1.07
CA VAL A 152 1.42 -16.60 -1.79
C VAL A 152 0.39 -17.62 -2.24
N THR A 153 0.32 -17.86 -3.55
CA THR A 153 -0.61 -18.82 -4.18
C THR A 153 0.15 -19.85 -5.02
N PRO A 154 -0.48 -20.95 -5.42
CA PRO A 154 0.10 -21.80 -6.46
C PRO A 154 0.36 -21.04 -7.77
N ASP A 155 1.22 -21.59 -8.63
CA ASP A 155 1.47 -21.03 -9.98
C ASP A 155 0.32 -21.42 -10.91
N LEU A 156 -0.70 -20.58 -10.96
CA LEU A 156 -1.91 -20.80 -11.73
C LEU A 156 -1.69 -20.44 -13.20
N LYS A 157 -2.19 -21.28 -14.10
CA LYS A 157 -2.03 -21.11 -15.56
C LYS A 157 -3.36 -20.89 -16.29
N ARG A 158 -4.47 -21.24 -15.66
CA ARG A 158 -5.78 -21.11 -16.26
C ARG A 158 -6.51 -19.92 -15.70
N PHE A 159 -7.14 -19.16 -16.59
CA PHE A 159 -7.84 -17.94 -16.20
C PHE A 159 -8.97 -18.20 -15.17
N ASN A 160 -9.76 -19.24 -15.36
CA ASN A 160 -10.85 -19.57 -14.43
C ASN A 160 -10.31 -19.88 -13.01
N GLU A 161 -9.21 -20.66 -12.90
CA GLU A 161 -8.56 -20.93 -11.63
C GLU A 161 -8.03 -19.65 -10.98
N MET A 162 -7.52 -18.70 -11.77
CA MET A 162 -7.08 -17.40 -11.28
C MET A 162 -8.24 -16.58 -10.70
N VAL A 163 -9.41 -16.60 -11.36
CA VAL A 163 -10.60 -15.88 -10.86
C VAL A 163 -11.10 -16.47 -9.55
N GLU A 164 -11.21 -17.81 -9.47
CA GLU A 164 -11.61 -18.51 -8.24
C GLU A 164 -10.68 -18.20 -7.08
N VAL A 165 -9.36 -18.36 -7.29
CA VAL A 165 -8.35 -18.07 -6.27
C VAL A 165 -8.31 -16.58 -5.89
N ALA A 166 -8.61 -15.68 -6.83
CA ALA A 166 -8.71 -14.26 -6.57
C ALA A 166 -9.86 -13.93 -5.62
N ALA A 167 -11.05 -14.49 -5.89
CA ALA A 167 -12.23 -14.31 -5.04
C ALA A 167 -12.01 -14.91 -3.65
N GLU A 168 -11.56 -16.17 -3.58
CA GLU A 168 -11.23 -16.83 -2.32
C GLU A 168 -10.19 -16.04 -1.50
N ALA A 169 -9.14 -15.52 -2.15
CA ALA A 169 -8.12 -14.74 -1.49
C ALA A 169 -8.68 -13.40 -0.97
N ALA A 170 -9.54 -12.73 -1.72
CA ALA A 170 -10.16 -11.48 -1.28
C ALA A 170 -11.05 -11.70 -0.05
N ILE A 171 -11.85 -12.75 -0.03
CA ILE A 171 -12.71 -13.11 1.10
C ILE A 171 -11.87 -13.55 2.30
N ASN A 172 -10.93 -14.46 2.12
CA ASN A 172 -10.10 -15.00 3.20
C ASN A 172 -9.19 -13.94 3.86
N GLN A 173 -8.87 -12.87 3.14
CA GLN A 173 -8.08 -11.73 3.64
C GLN A 173 -8.97 -10.55 4.08
N GLU A 174 -10.28 -10.76 4.18
CA GLU A 174 -11.26 -9.78 4.67
C GLU A 174 -11.32 -8.48 3.85
N PHE A 175 -10.99 -8.54 2.55
CA PHE A 175 -11.14 -7.41 1.62
C PHE A 175 -12.50 -7.37 0.93
N ALA A 176 -13.18 -8.51 0.84
CA ALA A 176 -14.49 -8.67 0.24
C ALA A 176 -15.36 -9.61 1.06
N SER A 177 -16.67 -9.56 0.84
CA SER A 177 -17.66 -10.50 1.39
C SER A 177 -18.22 -11.37 0.28
N ASP A 178 -18.99 -12.42 0.65
CA ASP A 178 -19.63 -13.31 -0.34
C ASP A 178 -20.69 -12.60 -1.22
N ASP A 179 -21.09 -11.38 -0.82
CA ASP A 179 -22.11 -10.57 -1.50
C ASP A 179 -21.51 -9.50 -2.43
N ASP A 180 -20.17 -9.38 -2.54
CA ASP A 180 -19.45 -8.37 -3.33
C ASP A 180 -19.16 -8.74 -4.79
#